data_bac805f293914c122548e3af6f01bd9c
#
_entry.id   bac805f293914c122548e3af6f01bd9c
#
_cell.length_a   1.000
_cell.length_b   1.000
_cell.length_c   1.000
_cell.angle_alpha   90.00
_cell.angle_beta   90.00
_cell.angle_gamma   90.00
#
_symmetry.space_group_name_H-M   'P 1'
#
loop_
_entity.id
_entity.type
_entity.pdbx_description
1 polymer ?
#
loop_
_entity_poly.entity_id
_entity_poly.type
_entity_poly.pdbx_seq_one_letter_code
_entity_poly.pdbx_strand_id
1 'polypeptide(L)'
;MYPVGHRCSDCIVLMPPAFNIKGYSDKTLSFVMFGAASLWGLYWLPVRALAEMGIDGVWPVALMNLFPALCLTPFMLTLLIRPDSGVREAFWSGLSVGIGFAFYTFAMLETTIVRATLLFYLTPIWSTLLGIFILSEPFTRTRAIAISVGLLGCFILLSPDQTASVALNIGDLYGLLAGGFWAIGATCIKRWPQSPALLITWFQLISTTLVALIFALLIYQTQAPDWLLVVQSLPITLGASVFILLPSTLLLMIISQVLYPGRVGVLMMSEVLVAIVSASLLVPEERMSLVQWGGAAAIIIAALFEVFSVQNKKTDLNPLRSDP
;
A
#
# COMPACT_ATOMS: atom_id res chain seq x y z
N MET A 1 -30.82 -18.49 4.70
CA MET A 1 -30.54 -19.78 4.07
C MET A 1 -30.18 -19.49 2.63
N TYR A 2 -28.89 -19.31 2.33
CA TYR A 2 -28.40 -19.05 0.97
C TYR A 2 -27.82 -20.36 0.44
N PRO A 3 -28.05 -20.73 -0.82
CA PRO A 3 -27.56 -21.98 -1.37
C PRO A 3 -26.04 -21.94 -1.53
N VAL A 4 -25.39 -22.90 -0.92
CA VAL A 4 -24.01 -23.29 -1.16
C VAL A 4 -23.97 -24.04 -2.48
N GLY A 5 -23.17 -23.59 -3.41
CA GLY A 5 -22.83 -24.45 -4.53
C GLY A 5 -22.68 -23.73 -5.87
N HIS A 6 -21.49 -23.44 -6.23
CA HIS A 6 -20.82 -23.88 -7.47
C HIS A 6 -19.38 -23.37 -7.41
N ARG A 7 -18.46 -24.29 -7.19
CA ARG A 7 -17.02 -24.01 -7.31
C ARG A 7 -16.75 -23.72 -8.78
N CYS A 8 -16.49 -22.47 -9.10
CA CYS A 8 -15.91 -22.12 -10.38
C CYS A 8 -14.44 -22.57 -10.36
N SER A 9 -14.18 -23.82 -10.76
CA SER A 9 -12.83 -24.37 -10.94
C SER A 9 -12.05 -23.68 -12.05
N ASP A 10 -12.71 -22.91 -12.90
CA ASP A 10 -12.11 -22.32 -14.11
C ASP A 10 -11.58 -20.91 -13.92
N CYS A 11 -11.82 -20.26 -12.76
CA CYS A 11 -11.22 -18.96 -12.43
C CYS A 11 -9.71 -19.02 -12.14
N ILE A 12 -9.15 -20.23 -12.03
CA ILE A 12 -7.73 -20.48 -11.69
C ILE A 12 -6.82 -20.42 -12.95
N VAL A 13 -7.39 -20.44 -14.15
CA VAL A 13 -6.62 -20.69 -15.39
C VAL A 13 -5.82 -19.47 -15.90
N LEU A 14 -5.99 -18.28 -15.36
CA LEU A 14 -5.24 -17.09 -15.81
C LEU A 14 -4.17 -16.58 -14.85
N MET A 15 -4.01 -17.20 -13.67
CA MET A 15 -2.81 -16.98 -12.87
C MET A 15 -1.84 -18.14 -13.10
N PRO A 16 -0.57 -17.88 -13.43
CA PRO A 16 0.42 -18.96 -13.46
C PRO A 16 0.40 -19.69 -12.12
N PRO A 17 0.63 -21.01 -12.08
CA PRO A 17 0.53 -21.84 -10.87
C PRO A 17 1.41 -21.38 -9.71
N ALA A 18 2.36 -20.46 -9.96
CA ALA A 18 3.22 -19.84 -8.96
C ALA A 18 2.47 -18.91 -7.96
N PHE A 19 1.26 -18.46 -8.24
CA PHE A 19 0.51 -17.53 -7.39
C PHE A 19 -0.62 -18.16 -6.55
N ASN A 20 -0.62 -19.48 -6.38
CA ASN A 20 -1.53 -20.12 -5.43
C ASN A 20 -1.04 -19.92 -3.99
N ILE A 21 -1.36 -18.75 -3.40
CA ILE A 21 -0.93 -18.37 -2.04
C ILE A 21 -1.63 -19.16 -0.93
N LYS A 22 -2.67 -19.96 -1.23
CA LYS A 22 -3.43 -20.73 -0.23
C LYS A 22 -2.60 -21.80 0.50
N GLY A 23 -1.41 -22.15 -0.02
CA GLY A 23 -0.49 -23.11 0.58
C GLY A 23 0.60 -22.51 1.45
N TYR A 24 0.78 -21.20 1.43
CA TYR A 24 1.85 -20.54 2.19
C TYR A 24 1.43 -20.20 3.62
N SER A 25 2.40 -20.25 4.52
CA SER A 25 2.18 -19.85 5.92
C SER A 25 1.97 -18.34 6.03
N ASP A 26 1.20 -17.90 7.04
CA ASP A 26 1.03 -16.48 7.33
C ASP A 26 2.36 -15.76 7.57
N LYS A 27 3.38 -16.47 8.06
CA LYS A 27 4.74 -15.95 8.22
C LYS A 27 5.37 -15.64 6.87
N THR A 28 5.34 -16.61 5.95
CA THR A 28 5.88 -16.43 4.59
C THR A 28 5.20 -15.26 3.90
N LEU A 29 3.87 -15.18 3.98
CA LEU A 29 3.11 -14.09 3.40
C LEU A 29 3.46 -12.74 4.03
N SER A 30 3.77 -12.71 5.34
CA SER A 30 4.19 -11.47 6.00
C SER A 30 5.58 -11.01 5.57
N PHE A 31 6.52 -11.92 5.38
CA PHE A 31 7.84 -11.56 4.82
C PHE A 31 7.73 -11.04 3.39
N VAL A 32 6.90 -11.69 2.56
CA VAL A 32 6.66 -11.23 1.17
C VAL A 32 5.97 -9.86 1.18
N MET A 33 5.00 -9.65 2.08
CA MET A 33 4.33 -8.36 2.26
C MET A 33 5.30 -7.26 2.65
N PHE A 34 6.16 -7.52 3.66
CA PHE A 34 7.21 -6.60 4.08
C PHE A 34 8.15 -6.24 2.92
N GLY A 35 8.61 -7.25 2.15
CA GLY A 35 9.47 -7.02 0.98
C GLY A 35 8.77 -6.24 -0.13
N ALA A 36 7.52 -6.57 -0.45
CA ALA A 36 6.74 -5.86 -1.46
C ALA A 36 6.49 -4.39 -1.08
N ALA A 37 6.14 -4.13 0.20
CA ALA A 37 6.00 -2.77 0.70
C ALA A 37 7.34 -2.01 0.71
N SER A 38 8.45 -2.69 1.01
CA SER A 38 9.79 -2.10 0.95
C SER A 38 10.15 -1.56 -0.43
N LEU A 39 9.68 -2.21 -1.52
CA LEU A 39 9.91 -1.72 -2.89
C LEU A 39 9.23 -0.37 -3.14
N TRP A 40 8.09 -0.11 -2.48
CA TRP A 40 7.44 1.20 -2.53
C TRP A 40 8.28 2.29 -1.88
N GLY A 41 9.11 1.95 -0.89
CA GLY A 41 10.07 2.88 -0.31
C GLY A 41 11.10 3.43 -1.29
N LEU A 42 11.29 2.80 -2.44
CA LEU A 42 12.16 3.29 -3.52
C LEU A 42 11.40 4.16 -4.56
N TYR A 43 10.09 4.38 -4.37
CA TYR A 43 9.27 5.14 -5.30
C TYR A 43 9.75 6.59 -5.51
N TRP A 44 10.39 7.18 -4.50
CA TRP A 44 10.93 8.53 -4.59
C TRP A 44 12.01 8.68 -5.67
N LEU A 45 12.75 7.60 -5.99
CA LEU A 45 13.81 7.63 -7.01
C LEU A 45 13.27 8.00 -8.41
N PRO A 46 12.30 7.25 -8.99
CA PRO A 46 11.73 7.62 -10.28
C PRO A 46 10.95 8.94 -10.23
N VAL A 47 10.28 9.27 -9.11
CA VAL A 47 9.60 10.56 -8.97
C VAL A 47 10.60 11.71 -9.03
N ARG A 48 11.73 11.61 -8.33
CA ARG A 48 12.80 12.62 -8.39
C ARG A 48 13.39 12.73 -9.78
N ALA A 49 13.67 11.61 -10.45
CA ALA A 49 14.18 11.62 -11.81
C ALA A 49 13.22 12.29 -12.79
N LEU A 50 11.91 12.11 -12.64
CA LEU A 50 10.91 12.81 -13.44
C LEU A 50 10.87 14.32 -13.15
N ALA A 51 10.99 14.71 -11.89
CA ALA A 51 11.05 16.11 -11.49
C ALA A 51 12.30 16.81 -12.06
N GLU A 52 13.47 16.15 -12.07
CA GLU A 52 14.69 16.64 -12.68
C GLU A 52 14.57 16.81 -14.22
N MET A 53 13.64 16.07 -14.85
CA MET A 53 13.30 16.24 -16.27
C MET A 53 12.28 17.37 -16.52
N GLY A 54 11.72 17.99 -15.46
CA GLY A 54 10.69 19.03 -15.56
C GLY A 54 9.25 18.49 -15.49
N ILE A 55 9.05 17.25 -15.08
CA ILE A 55 7.73 16.66 -14.79
C ILE A 55 7.57 16.58 -13.28
N ASP A 56 6.95 17.58 -12.67
CA ASP A 56 6.83 17.75 -11.24
C ASP A 56 5.38 17.75 -10.72
N GLY A 57 5.21 18.03 -9.43
CA GLY A 57 3.91 18.11 -8.78
C GLY A 57 3.15 16.77 -8.79
N VAL A 58 1.92 16.78 -9.31
CA VAL A 58 1.05 15.59 -9.37
C VAL A 58 1.26 14.74 -10.63
N TRP A 59 1.97 15.27 -11.65
CA TRP A 59 2.14 14.61 -12.94
C TRP A 59 2.95 13.31 -12.90
N PRO A 60 4.05 13.19 -12.11
CA PRO A 60 4.76 11.92 -11.96
C PRO A 60 3.83 10.80 -11.49
N VAL A 61 2.96 11.08 -10.51
CA VAL A 61 2.02 10.10 -9.99
C VAL A 61 0.97 9.71 -11.04
N ALA A 62 0.43 10.70 -11.76
CA ALA A 62 -0.52 10.42 -12.84
C ALA A 62 0.11 9.51 -13.90
N LEU A 63 1.31 9.82 -14.39
CA LEU A 63 2.00 9.03 -15.42
C LEU A 63 2.39 7.64 -14.94
N MET A 64 2.95 7.52 -13.73
CA MET A 64 3.40 6.25 -13.19
C MET A 64 2.25 5.28 -12.85
N ASN A 65 1.03 5.78 -12.72
CA ASN A 65 -0.16 4.94 -12.57
C ASN A 65 -0.88 4.70 -13.91
N LEU A 66 -0.90 5.70 -14.81
CA LEU A 66 -1.54 5.61 -16.11
C LEU A 66 -0.91 4.53 -17.00
N PHE A 67 0.42 4.51 -17.13
CA PHE A 67 1.09 3.58 -18.05
C PHE A 67 0.89 2.11 -17.68
N PRO A 68 1.07 1.67 -16.43
CA PRO A 68 0.75 0.28 -16.06
C PRO A 68 -0.76 -0.02 -16.16
N ALA A 69 -1.64 0.96 -15.92
CA ALA A 69 -3.07 0.78 -16.16
C ALA A 69 -3.37 0.50 -17.63
N LEU A 70 -2.75 1.26 -18.54
CA LEU A 70 -2.89 1.04 -19.99
C LEU A 70 -2.34 -0.32 -20.42
N CYS A 71 -1.18 -0.74 -19.89
CA CYS A 71 -0.61 -2.05 -20.15
C CYS A 71 -1.55 -3.20 -19.71
N LEU A 72 -2.25 -3.03 -18.59
CA LEU A 72 -3.18 -4.03 -18.07
C LEU A 72 -4.54 -4.02 -18.79
N THR A 73 -4.96 -2.89 -19.36
CA THR A 73 -6.31 -2.70 -19.94
C THR A 73 -6.73 -3.81 -20.91
N PRO A 74 -5.90 -4.26 -21.89
CA PRO A 74 -6.31 -5.32 -22.81
C PRO A 74 -6.70 -6.63 -22.09
N PHE A 75 -6.00 -6.96 -21.01
CA PHE A 75 -6.29 -8.14 -20.21
C PHE A 75 -7.54 -7.95 -19.34
N MET A 76 -7.73 -6.72 -18.82
CA MET A 76 -8.87 -6.41 -17.95
C MET A 76 -10.18 -6.42 -18.70
N LEU A 77 -10.21 -5.96 -19.96
CA LEU A 77 -11.41 -6.01 -20.79
C LEU A 77 -11.97 -7.43 -20.92
N THR A 78 -11.10 -8.45 -20.99
CA THR A 78 -11.53 -9.84 -21.03
C THR A 78 -12.12 -10.35 -19.70
N LEU A 79 -11.70 -9.79 -18.58
CA LEU A 79 -12.23 -10.12 -17.25
C LEU A 79 -13.55 -9.40 -16.96
N LEU A 80 -13.71 -8.16 -17.43
CA LEU A 80 -14.92 -7.34 -17.22
C LEU A 80 -16.16 -7.95 -17.87
N ILE A 81 -16.00 -8.69 -18.98
CA ILE A 81 -17.10 -9.30 -19.74
C ILE A 81 -17.58 -10.61 -19.09
N ARG A 82 -16.81 -11.20 -18.18
CA ARG A 82 -17.18 -12.49 -17.55
C ARG A 82 -18.27 -12.28 -16.50
N PRO A 83 -19.38 -13.04 -16.56
CA PRO A 83 -20.33 -13.08 -15.46
C PRO A 83 -19.64 -13.61 -14.20
N ASP A 84 -20.00 -13.05 -13.04
CA ASP A 84 -19.46 -13.41 -11.71
C ASP A 84 -17.96 -13.12 -11.49
N SER A 85 -17.43 -12.13 -12.24
CA SER A 85 -16.00 -11.77 -12.17
C SER A 85 -15.59 -11.00 -10.89
N GLY A 86 -16.53 -10.71 -9.96
CA GLY A 86 -16.23 -9.91 -8.76
C GLY A 86 -15.82 -8.46 -9.07
N VAL A 87 -16.26 -7.92 -10.22
CA VAL A 87 -15.90 -6.57 -10.70
C VAL A 87 -16.32 -5.50 -9.72
N ARG A 88 -17.54 -5.59 -9.17
CA ARG A 88 -18.07 -4.59 -8.25
C ARG A 88 -17.23 -4.50 -6.97
N GLU A 89 -16.87 -5.63 -6.42
CA GLU A 89 -16.05 -5.74 -5.21
C GLU A 89 -14.62 -5.27 -5.49
N ALA A 90 -14.05 -5.63 -6.63
CA ALA A 90 -12.75 -5.18 -7.09
C ALA A 90 -12.73 -3.66 -7.32
N PHE A 91 -13.81 -3.10 -7.91
CA PHE A 91 -13.97 -1.67 -8.12
C PHE A 91 -13.92 -0.89 -6.81
N TRP A 92 -14.74 -1.24 -5.81
CA TRP A 92 -14.75 -0.52 -4.54
C TRP A 92 -13.44 -0.64 -3.77
N SER A 93 -12.82 -1.83 -3.82
CA SER A 93 -11.51 -2.07 -3.20
C SER A 93 -10.43 -1.21 -3.87
N GLY A 94 -10.33 -1.28 -5.19
CA GLY A 94 -9.33 -0.55 -5.97
C GLY A 94 -9.55 0.97 -5.91
N LEU A 95 -10.81 1.43 -6.01
CA LEU A 95 -11.17 2.84 -5.89
C LEU A 95 -10.69 3.43 -4.54
N SER A 96 -10.98 2.73 -3.43
CA SER A 96 -10.59 3.20 -2.11
C SER A 96 -9.06 3.28 -1.98
N VAL A 97 -8.34 2.25 -2.37
CA VAL A 97 -6.88 2.25 -2.35
C VAL A 97 -6.32 3.36 -3.23
N GLY A 98 -6.84 3.54 -4.44
CA GLY A 98 -6.37 4.54 -5.39
C GLY A 98 -6.60 5.98 -4.91
N ILE A 99 -7.74 6.26 -4.30
CA ILE A 99 -8.00 7.55 -3.63
C ILE A 99 -6.99 7.77 -2.49
N GLY A 100 -6.72 6.73 -1.69
CA GLY A 100 -5.72 6.79 -0.62
C GLY A 100 -4.34 7.19 -1.14
N PHE A 101 -3.86 6.59 -2.22
CA PHE A 101 -2.58 6.94 -2.84
C PHE A 101 -2.55 8.36 -3.41
N ALA A 102 -3.63 8.79 -4.06
CA ALA A 102 -3.72 10.15 -4.57
C ALA A 102 -3.64 11.17 -3.43
N PHE A 103 -4.42 10.99 -2.36
CA PHE A 103 -4.38 11.88 -1.19
C PHE A 103 -3.03 11.88 -0.48
N TYR A 104 -2.31 10.75 -0.43
CA TYR A 104 -0.96 10.71 0.12
C TYR A 104 -0.01 11.62 -0.67
N THR A 105 -0.09 11.58 -2.00
CA THR A 105 0.69 12.46 -2.85
C THR A 105 0.34 13.94 -2.63
N PHE A 106 -0.96 14.27 -2.56
CA PHE A 106 -1.38 15.65 -2.31
C PHE A 106 -0.96 16.14 -0.93
N ALA A 107 -0.99 15.27 0.07
CA ALA A 107 -0.45 15.60 1.38
C ALA A 107 1.03 16.02 1.29
N MET A 108 1.84 15.30 0.52
CA MET A 108 3.27 15.64 0.33
C MET A 108 3.49 16.96 -0.40
N LEU A 109 2.53 17.42 -1.21
CA LEU A 109 2.61 18.71 -1.90
C LEU A 109 2.18 19.89 -0.99
N GLU A 110 1.25 19.66 -0.08
CA GLU A 110 0.61 20.70 0.73
C GLU A 110 1.21 20.83 2.13
N THR A 111 1.87 19.78 2.65
CA THR A 111 2.56 19.82 3.94
C THR A 111 3.97 19.25 3.83
N THR A 112 4.70 19.17 4.94
CA THR A 112 6.01 18.54 4.91
C THR A 112 5.89 17.02 4.68
N ILE A 113 6.84 16.45 3.95
CA ILE A 113 6.90 14.98 3.68
C ILE A 113 6.80 14.20 4.99
N VAL A 114 7.47 14.69 6.04
CA VAL A 114 7.45 14.10 7.38
C VAL A 114 6.03 14.06 7.94
N ARG A 115 5.29 15.19 7.91
CA ARG A 115 3.91 15.25 8.43
C ARG A 115 2.94 14.41 7.62
N ALA A 116 3.00 14.53 6.28
CA ALA A 116 2.19 13.71 5.38
C ALA A 116 2.36 12.22 5.67
N THR A 117 3.62 11.80 5.82
CA THR A 117 3.97 10.41 6.10
C THR A 117 3.51 9.96 7.48
N LEU A 118 3.74 10.74 8.54
CA LEU A 118 3.28 10.40 9.89
C LEU A 118 1.75 10.25 9.95
N LEU A 119 1.02 11.16 9.30
CA LEU A 119 -0.44 11.12 9.28
C LEU A 119 -0.98 9.94 8.46
N PHE A 120 -0.37 9.63 7.33
CA PHE A 120 -0.67 8.42 6.56
C PHE A 120 -0.41 7.15 7.39
N TYR A 121 0.69 7.09 8.14
CA TYR A 121 1.04 5.92 8.95
C TYR A 121 0.24 5.78 10.27
N LEU A 122 -0.82 6.56 10.47
CA LEU A 122 -1.92 6.18 11.36
C LEU A 122 -2.78 5.04 10.77
N THR A 123 -2.52 4.65 9.53
CA THR A 123 -3.16 3.52 8.83
C THR A 123 -3.29 2.23 9.67
N PRO A 124 -2.29 1.75 10.44
CA PRO A 124 -2.46 0.57 11.27
C PRO A 124 -3.57 0.72 12.32
N ILE A 125 -3.80 1.94 12.83
CA ILE A 125 -4.90 2.21 13.76
C ILE A 125 -6.23 2.09 13.02
N TRP A 126 -6.39 2.80 11.89
CA TRP A 126 -7.61 2.75 11.08
C TRP A 126 -7.92 1.33 10.61
N SER A 127 -6.90 0.62 10.09
CA SER A 127 -7.02 -0.76 9.62
C SER A 127 -7.41 -1.73 10.74
N THR A 128 -6.87 -1.54 11.94
CA THR A 128 -7.22 -2.37 13.10
C THR A 128 -8.66 -2.11 13.55
N LEU A 129 -9.07 -0.85 13.63
CA LEU A 129 -10.45 -0.49 13.98
C LEU A 129 -11.45 -1.08 12.98
N LEU A 130 -11.23 -0.87 11.68
CA LEU A 130 -12.08 -1.43 10.64
C LEU A 130 -12.05 -2.97 10.63
N GLY A 131 -10.88 -3.57 10.88
CA GLY A 131 -10.73 -5.02 11.01
C GLY A 131 -11.59 -5.59 12.15
N ILE A 132 -11.59 -4.95 13.32
CA ILE A 132 -12.41 -5.34 14.46
C ILE A 132 -13.90 -5.18 14.13
N PHE A 133 -14.32 -4.00 13.69
CA PHE A 133 -15.75 -3.69 13.53
C PHE A 133 -16.39 -4.37 12.30
N ILE A 134 -15.65 -4.53 11.19
CA ILE A 134 -16.19 -5.03 9.92
C ILE A 134 -15.88 -6.51 9.70
N LEU A 135 -14.70 -6.96 10.11
CA LEU A 135 -14.20 -8.32 9.85
C LEU A 135 -14.20 -9.20 11.10
N SER A 136 -14.61 -8.67 12.27
CA SER A 136 -14.54 -9.36 13.56
C SER A 136 -13.13 -9.85 13.89
N GLU A 137 -12.13 -9.08 13.49
CA GLU A 137 -10.71 -9.38 13.73
C GLU A 137 -10.42 -9.38 15.24
N PRO A 138 -9.80 -10.43 15.79
CA PRO A 138 -9.45 -10.43 17.20
C PRO A 138 -8.35 -9.40 17.50
N PHE A 139 -8.60 -8.49 18.43
CA PHE A 139 -7.60 -7.58 18.93
C PHE A 139 -6.70 -8.28 19.97
N THR A 140 -5.43 -8.34 19.69
CA THR A 140 -4.44 -8.97 20.58
C THR A 140 -3.52 -7.94 21.22
N ARG A 141 -3.06 -8.22 22.44
CA ARG A 141 -2.05 -7.38 23.13
C ARG A 141 -0.77 -7.24 22.29
N THR A 142 -0.36 -8.32 21.62
CA THR A 142 0.82 -8.32 20.76
C THR A 142 0.67 -7.32 19.60
N ARG A 143 -0.53 -7.25 18.99
CA ARG A 143 -0.81 -6.26 17.94
C ARG A 143 -0.80 -4.83 18.48
N ALA A 144 -1.38 -4.59 19.66
CA ALA A 144 -1.32 -3.27 20.29
C ALA A 144 0.13 -2.82 20.51
N ILE A 145 1.00 -3.71 20.99
CA ILE A 145 2.42 -3.45 21.19
C ILE A 145 3.10 -3.18 19.84
N ALA A 146 2.85 -4.03 18.82
CA ALA A 146 3.45 -3.86 17.49
C ALA A 146 3.07 -2.50 16.86
N ILE A 147 1.79 -2.11 16.93
CA ILE A 147 1.32 -0.81 16.44
C ILE A 147 2.02 0.33 17.22
N SER A 148 2.06 0.26 18.55
CA SER A 148 2.66 1.31 19.38
C SER A 148 4.16 1.45 19.13
N VAL A 149 4.89 0.34 19.03
CA VAL A 149 6.34 0.34 18.75
C VAL A 149 6.61 0.82 17.32
N GLY A 150 5.80 0.37 16.35
CA GLY A 150 5.93 0.80 14.96
C GLY A 150 5.67 2.29 14.78
N LEU A 151 4.60 2.82 15.37
CA LEU A 151 4.29 4.26 15.33
C LEU A 151 5.34 5.10 16.04
N LEU A 152 5.83 4.65 17.20
CA LEU A 152 6.93 5.32 17.89
C LEU A 152 8.21 5.32 17.04
N GLY A 153 8.54 4.19 16.43
CA GLY A 153 9.66 4.07 15.51
C GLY A 153 9.52 5.00 14.31
N CYS A 154 8.33 5.06 13.71
CA CYS A 154 8.02 5.98 12.62
C CYS A 154 8.16 7.45 13.04
N PHE A 155 7.64 7.80 14.21
CA PHE A 155 7.77 9.15 14.76
C PHE A 155 9.23 9.53 15.00
N ILE A 156 10.04 8.63 15.59
CA ILE A 156 11.48 8.87 15.83
C ILE A 156 12.23 8.99 14.49
N LEU A 157 11.96 8.10 13.54
CA LEU A 157 12.61 8.08 12.23
C LEU A 157 12.35 9.37 11.43
N LEU A 158 11.12 9.86 11.50
CA LEU A 158 10.68 11.06 10.79
C LEU A 158 10.84 12.36 11.61
N SER A 159 11.34 12.29 12.84
CA SER A 159 11.56 13.48 13.65
C SER A 159 12.61 14.40 13.03
N PRO A 160 12.27 15.62 12.66
CA PRO A 160 13.25 16.61 12.22
C PRO A 160 14.05 17.10 13.42
N ASP A 161 15.33 17.45 13.18
CA ASP A 161 16.19 18.07 14.22
C ASP A 161 15.68 19.47 14.66
N GLN A 162 14.64 20.00 14.01
CA GLN A 162 14.05 21.31 14.34
C GLN A 162 12.52 21.26 14.26
N THR A 163 11.89 21.56 15.38
CA THR A 163 10.46 21.74 15.54
C THR A 163 10.03 23.13 15.02
N ALA A 164 9.86 23.28 13.71
CA ALA A 164 9.03 24.35 13.21
C ALA A 164 7.56 24.00 13.53
N SER A 165 6.91 24.78 14.39
CA SER A 165 5.48 24.70 14.63
C SER A 165 4.75 25.16 13.37
N VAL A 166 4.52 24.26 12.42
CA VAL A 166 3.73 24.55 11.22
C VAL A 166 2.26 24.44 11.63
N ALA A 167 1.47 25.49 11.39
CA ALA A 167 0.02 25.47 11.58
C ALA A 167 -0.61 24.32 10.78
N LEU A 168 -1.74 23.79 11.28
CA LEU A 168 -2.52 22.79 10.56
C LEU A 168 -2.92 23.32 9.19
N ASN A 169 -2.75 22.51 8.16
CA ASN A 169 -3.08 22.85 6.79
C ASN A 169 -3.88 21.74 6.09
N ILE A 170 -4.26 21.99 4.84
CA ILE A 170 -5.07 21.04 4.06
C ILE A 170 -4.30 19.73 3.79
N GLY A 171 -2.97 19.76 3.70
CA GLY A 171 -2.13 18.57 3.52
C GLY A 171 -2.21 17.61 4.69
N ASP A 172 -2.41 18.12 5.92
CA ASP A 172 -2.62 17.26 7.09
C ASP A 172 -3.92 16.45 6.96
N LEU A 173 -4.98 17.11 6.47
CA LEU A 173 -6.25 16.42 6.19
C LEU A 173 -6.07 15.37 5.10
N TYR A 174 -5.34 15.69 4.02
CA TYR A 174 -5.06 14.73 2.96
C TYR A 174 -4.26 13.53 3.49
N GLY A 175 -3.27 13.71 4.35
CA GLY A 175 -2.52 12.62 4.98
C GLY A 175 -3.40 11.68 5.81
N LEU A 176 -4.32 12.24 6.62
CA LEU A 176 -5.29 11.46 7.39
C LEU A 176 -6.27 10.71 6.48
N LEU A 177 -6.81 11.37 5.46
CA LEU A 177 -7.72 10.75 4.49
C LEU A 177 -7.02 9.64 3.71
N ALA A 178 -5.76 9.83 3.33
CA ALA A 178 -4.96 8.81 2.65
C ALA A 178 -4.89 7.50 3.46
N GLY A 179 -4.54 7.60 4.75
CA GLY A 179 -4.49 6.45 5.66
C GLY A 179 -5.86 5.80 5.86
N GLY A 180 -6.92 6.60 5.99
CA GLY A 180 -8.30 6.13 6.13
C GLY A 180 -8.79 5.38 4.89
N PHE A 181 -8.60 5.94 3.69
CA PHE A 181 -9.01 5.31 2.43
C PHE A 181 -8.21 4.04 2.15
N TRP A 182 -6.91 4.03 2.44
CA TRP A 182 -6.12 2.80 2.39
C TRP A 182 -6.69 1.72 3.31
N ALA A 183 -7.01 2.05 4.56
CA ALA A 183 -7.57 1.12 5.53
C ALA A 183 -8.94 0.57 5.08
N ILE A 184 -9.80 1.41 4.49
CA ILE A 184 -11.06 0.99 3.89
C ILE A 184 -10.80 0.00 2.75
N GLY A 185 -9.89 0.32 1.84
CA GLY A 185 -9.52 -0.54 0.72
C GLY A 185 -9.00 -1.90 1.18
N ALA A 186 -8.06 -1.93 2.13
CA ALA A 186 -7.52 -3.16 2.70
C ALA A 186 -8.61 -4.01 3.38
N THR A 187 -9.56 -3.36 4.05
CA THR A 187 -10.72 -4.03 4.66
C THR A 187 -11.64 -4.63 3.61
N CYS A 188 -11.93 -3.90 2.52
CA CYS A 188 -12.73 -4.39 1.39
C CYS A 188 -12.04 -5.59 0.71
N ILE A 189 -10.74 -5.52 0.45
CA ILE A 189 -9.95 -6.60 -0.14
C ILE A 189 -10.05 -7.87 0.72
N LYS A 190 -9.90 -7.75 2.03
CA LYS A 190 -10.01 -8.85 2.97
C LYS A 190 -11.43 -9.41 3.06
N ARG A 191 -12.45 -8.54 2.98
CA ARG A 191 -13.85 -8.94 3.03
C ARG A 191 -14.29 -9.70 1.79
N TRP A 192 -13.74 -9.36 0.63
CA TRP A 192 -14.05 -9.96 -0.66
C TRP A 192 -12.84 -10.66 -1.29
N PRO A 193 -12.33 -11.72 -0.65
CA PRO A 193 -11.08 -12.38 -1.05
C PRO A 193 -11.20 -13.16 -2.37
N GLN A 194 -12.40 -13.24 -2.95
CA GLN A 194 -12.64 -13.87 -4.25
C GLN A 194 -12.47 -12.90 -5.43
N SER A 195 -12.40 -11.58 -5.15
CA SER A 195 -12.21 -10.58 -6.20
C SER A 195 -10.82 -10.74 -6.82
N PRO A 196 -10.70 -10.72 -8.15
CA PRO A 196 -9.40 -10.85 -8.79
C PRO A 196 -8.45 -9.69 -8.40
N ALA A 197 -7.33 -10.02 -7.78
CA ALA A 197 -6.37 -9.00 -7.33
C ALA A 197 -5.86 -8.12 -8.48
N LEU A 198 -5.79 -8.69 -9.68
CA LEU A 198 -5.41 -7.95 -10.89
C LEU A 198 -6.43 -6.87 -11.26
N LEU A 199 -7.75 -7.15 -11.11
CA LEU A 199 -8.80 -6.14 -11.28
C LEU A 199 -8.73 -5.06 -10.19
N ILE A 200 -8.49 -5.45 -8.93
CA ILE A 200 -8.30 -4.50 -7.83
C ILE A 200 -7.15 -3.56 -8.14
N THR A 201 -6.00 -4.10 -8.55
CA THR A 201 -4.82 -3.33 -8.94
C THR A 201 -5.12 -2.39 -10.11
N TRP A 202 -5.80 -2.86 -11.14
CA TRP A 202 -6.16 -2.04 -12.30
C TRP A 202 -7.10 -0.88 -11.92
N PHE A 203 -8.13 -1.14 -11.12
CA PHE A 203 -9.02 -0.08 -10.62
C PHE A 203 -8.27 0.90 -9.70
N GLN A 204 -7.32 0.42 -8.89
CA GLN A 204 -6.47 1.29 -8.08
C GLN A 204 -5.63 2.22 -8.98
N LEU A 205 -4.96 1.70 -10.00
CA LEU A 205 -4.15 2.49 -10.92
C LEU A 205 -4.99 3.55 -11.65
N ILE A 206 -6.16 3.16 -12.17
CA ILE A 206 -7.08 4.09 -12.85
C ILE A 206 -7.59 5.15 -11.88
N SER A 207 -8.05 4.78 -10.70
CA SER A 207 -8.59 5.76 -9.74
C SER A 207 -7.51 6.72 -9.25
N THR A 208 -6.29 6.25 -8.97
CA THR A 208 -5.17 7.14 -8.64
C THR A 208 -4.89 8.13 -9.77
N THR A 209 -4.84 7.63 -11.02
CA THR A 209 -4.62 8.49 -12.20
C THR A 209 -5.74 9.52 -12.35
N LEU A 210 -7.01 9.10 -12.27
CA LEU A 210 -8.14 10.01 -12.45
C LEU A 210 -8.19 11.08 -11.35
N VAL A 211 -7.97 10.70 -10.10
CA VAL A 211 -7.94 11.67 -8.99
C VAL A 211 -6.74 12.61 -9.13
N ALA A 212 -5.56 12.11 -9.51
CA ALA A 212 -4.40 12.97 -9.79
C ALA A 212 -4.66 13.95 -10.93
N LEU A 213 -5.29 13.51 -12.02
CA LEU A 213 -5.67 14.39 -13.15
C LEU A 213 -6.72 15.43 -12.75
N ILE A 214 -7.74 15.06 -11.97
CA ILE A 214 -8.73 16.00 -11.45
C ILE A 214 -8.04 17.09 -10.63
N PHE A 215 -7.12 16.72 -9.73
CA PHE A 215 -6.38 17.68 -8.93
C PHE A 215 -5.43 18.54 -9.78
N ALA A 216 -4.70 17.94 -10.73
CA ALA A 216 -3.84 18.68 -11.64
C ALA A 216 -4.60 19.76 -12.41
N LEU A 217 -5.73 19.40 -13.02
CA LEU A 217 -6.44 20.25 -13.96
C LEU A 217 -7.42 21.21 -13.29
N LEU A 218 -8.13 20.77 -12.23
CA LEU A 218 -9.21 21.54 -11.62
C LEU A 218 -8.81 22.25 -10.32
N ILE A 219 -7.94 21.65 -9.51
CA ILE A 219 -7.55 22.19 -8.21
C ILE A 219 -6.27 23.01 -8.33
N TYR A 220 -5.20 22.41 -8.82
CA TYR A 220 -3.90 23.07 -8.97
C TYR A 220 -3.76 23.87 -10.26
N GLN A 221 -4.62 23.62 -11.25
CA GLN A 221 -4.61 24.27 -12.56
C GLN A 221 -3.22 24.26 -13.21
N THR A 222 -2.48 23.15 -13.02
CA THR A 222 -1.16 22.96 -13.58
C THR A 222 -1.24 22.60 -15.06
N GLN A 223 -0.30 23.11 -15.84
CA GLN A 223 -0.20 22.73 -17.26
C GLN A 223 0.26 21.27 -17.41
N ALA A 224 -0.29 20.59 -18.41
CA ALA A 224 0.19 19.26 -18.75
C ALA A 224 1.65 19.32 -19.24
N PRO A 225 2.49 18.35 -18.90
CA PRO A 225 3.84 18.28 -19.42
C PRO A 225 3.84 18.21 -20.95
N ASP A 226 4.85 18.81 -21.56
CA ASP A 226 5.03 18.71 -23.00
C ASP A 226 5.13 17.25 -23.44
N TRP A 227 4.48 16.93 -24.56
CA TRP A 227 4.48 15.58 -25.11
C TRP A 227 5.90 15.01 -25.28
N LEU A 228 6.85 15.85 -25.72
CA LEU A 228 8.24 15.43 -25.89
C LEU A 228 8.87 14.97 -24.56
N LEU A 229 8.62 15.72 -23.48
CA LEU A 229 9.09 15.34 -22.12
C LEU A 229 8.46 14.01 -21.68
N VAL A 230 7.16 13.82 -21.91
CA VAL A 230 6.46 12.56 -21.59
C VAL A 230 7.11 11.39 -22.35
N VAL A 231 7.39 11.55 -23.64
CA VAL A 231 8.05 10.50 -24.45
C VAL A 231 9.46 10.22 -23.95
N GLN A 232 10.24 11.26 -23.63
CA GLN A 232 11.59 11.09 -23.09
C GLN A 232 11.61 10.43 -21.71
N SER A 233 10.55 10.61 -20.90
CA SER A 233 10.42 9.99 -19.58
C SER A 233 9.98 8.52 -19.63
N LEU A 234 9.51 8.02 -20.76
CA LEU A 234 8.98 6.64 -20.88
C LEU A 234 9.91 5.55 -20.35
N PRO A 235 11.23 5.54 -20.63
CA PRO A 235 12.11 4.49 -20.11
C PRO A 235 12.11 4.43 -18.59
N ILE A 236 12.14 5.57 -17.91
CA ILE A 236 12.11 5.66 -16.44
C ILE A 236 10.73 5.29 -15.93
N THR A 237 9.69 5.91 -16.51
CA THR A 237 8.30 5.74 -16.08
C THR A 237 7.84 4.28 -16.27
N LEU A 238 8.04 3.67 -17.44
CA LEU A 238 7.68 2.28 -17.70
C LEU A 238 8.57 1.32 -16.93
N GLY A 239 9.88 1.58 -16.87
CA GLY A 239 10.83 0.76 -16.13
C GLY A 239 10.45 0.64 -14.66
N ALA A 240 10.22 1.76 -14.00
CA ALA A 240 9.85 1.78 -12.58
C ALA A 240 8.41 1.28 -12.36
N SER A 241 7.43 1.77 -13.14
CA SER A 241 6.03 1.49 -12.86
C SER A 241 5.61 0.06 -13.25
N VAL A 242 6.05 -0.46 -14.40
CA VAL A 242 5.61 -1.77 -14.88
C VAL A 242 6.44 -2.91 -14.28
N PHE A 243 7.75 -2.71 -14.09
CA PHE A 243 8.62 -3.79 -13.64
C PHE A 243 8.85 -3.83 -12.12
N ILE A 244 8.63 -2.73 -11.40
CA ILE A 244 8.83 -2.66 -9.94
C ILE A 244 7.49 -2.43 -9.23
N LEU A 245 6.79 -1.33 -9.52
CA LEU A 245 5.61 -0.94 -8.77
C LEU A 245 4.41 -1.85 -9.04
N LEU A 246 4.14 -2.20 -10.28
CA LEU A 246 3.01 -3.05 -10.62
C LEU A 246 3.11 -4.45 -9.98
N PRO A 247 4.24 -5.19 -10.06
CA PRO A 247 4.37 -6.47 -9.38
C PRO A 247 4.28 -6.35 -7.86
N SER A 248 4.91 -5.32 -7.26
CA SER A 248 4.82 -5.11 -5.81
C SER A 248 3.41 -4.77 -5.36
N THR A 249 2.70 -3.87 -6.08
CA THR A 249 1.30 -3.56 -5.81
C THR A 249 0.41 -4.80 -5.92
N LEU A 250 0.59 -5.59 -6.98
CA LEU A 250 -0.17 -6.82 -7.16
C LEU A 250 0.05 -7.79 -6.00
N LEU A 251 1.28 -7.96 -5.52
CA LEU A 251 1.59 -8.76 -4.34
C LEU A 251 0.90 -8.21 -3.08
N LEU A 252 0.92 -6.89 -2.88
CA LEU A 252 0.21 -6.25 -1.77
C LEU A 252 -1.29 -6.57 -1.81
N MET A 253 -1.93 -6.47 -2.98
CA MET A 253 -3.37 -6.79 -3.14
C MET A 253 -3.66 -8.26 -2.89
N ILE A 254 -2.86 -9.18 -3.45
CA ILE A 254 -3.01 -10.62 -3.27
C ILE A 254 -2.88 -11.01 -1.78
N ILE A 255 -1.85 -10.51 -1.10
CA ILE A 255 -1.57 -10.87 0.29
C ILE A 255 -2.62 -10.24 1.23
N SER A 256 -3.11 -9.04 0.91
CA SER A 256 -4.18 -8.37 1.67
C SER A 256 -5.52 -9.13 1.64
N GLN A 257 -5.71 -10.05 0.69
CA GLN A 257 -6.87 -10.97 0.71
C GLN A 257 -6.76 -12.02 1.83
N VAL A 258 -5.55 -12.34 2.26
CA VAL A 258 -5.28 -13.40 3.26
C VAL A 258 -5.01 -12.81 4.64
N LEU A 259 -4.11 -11.82 4.74
CA LEU A 259 -3.77 -11.20 6.00
C LEU A 259 -4.84 -10.18 6.43
N TYR A 260 -4.99 -10.00 7.74
CA TYR A 260 -5.88 -8.98 8.28
C TYR A 260 -5.33 -7.56 8.07
N PRO A 261 -6.20 -6.55 7.86
CA PRO A 261 -5.79 -5.18 7.56
C PRO A 261 -4.85 -4.55 8.60
N GLY A 262 -5.07 -4.80 9.89
CA GLY A 262 -4.20 -4.31 10.94
C GLY A 262 -2.77 -4.85 10.83
N ARG A 263 -2.62 -6.13 10.45
CA ARG A 263 -1.30 -6.74 10.20
C ARG A 263 -0.63 -6.17 8.97
N VAL A 264 -1.39 -6.02 7.90
CA VAL A 264 -0.93 -5.39 6.65
C VAL A 264 -0.39 -3.99 6.93
N GLY A 265 -1.13 -3.18 7.71
CA GLY A 265 -0.71 -1.81 8.06
C GLY A 265 0.64 -1.76 8.79
N VAL A 266 0.89 -2.66 9.76
CA VAL A 266 2.20 -2.70 10.45
C VAL A 266 3.32 -3.13 9.51
N LEU A 267 3.09 -4.14 8.67
CA LEU A 267 4.11 -4.63 7.73
C LEU A 267 4.45 -3.59 6.65
N MET A 268 3.51 -2.76 6.26
CA MET A 268 3.74 -1.68 5.30
C MET A 268 4.62 -0.54 5.82
N MET A 269 4.85 -0.43 7.14
CA MET A 269 5.81 0.55 7.67
C MET A 269 7.24 0.33 7.14
N SER A 270 7.53 -0.83 6.54
CA SER A 270 8.80 -1.09 5.84
C SER A 270 9.05 -0.16 4.66
N GLU A 271 8.00 0.40 4.05
CA GLU A 271 8.10 1.42 3.01
C GLU A 271 8.85 2.65 3.51
N VAL A 272 8.43 3.21 4.67
CA VAL A 272 9.12 4.39 5.27
C VAL A 272 10.56 4.06 5.60
N LEU A 273 10.78 2.88 6.20
CA LEU A 273 12.12 2.43 6.54
C LEU A 273 13.04 2.48 5.32
N VAL A 274 12.61 1.86 4.22
CA VAL A 274 13.43 1.79 2.99
C VAL A 274 13.55 3.17 2.34
N ALA A 275 12.48 3.98 2.33
CA ALA A 275 12.53 5.33 1.77
C ALA A 275 13.61 6.17 2.46
N ILE A 276 13.60 6.23 3.79
CA ILE A 276 14.53 7.08 4.54
C ILE A 276 15.95 6.50 4.55
N VAL A 277 16.10 5.19 4.70
CA VAL A 277 17.43 4.56 4.64
C VAL A 277 18.06 4.75 3.26
N SER A 278 17.29 4.53 2.18
CA SER A 278 17.82 4.72 0.82
C SER A 278 18.15 6.19 0.52
N ALA A 279 17.32 7.13 0.98
CA ALA A 279 17.61 8.55 0.86
C ALA A 279 18.89 8.93 1.62
N SER A 280 19.04 8.45 2.86
CA SER A 280 20.25 8.69 3.67
C SER A 280 21.54 8.13 3.06
N LEU A 281 21.44 7.05 2.29
CA LEU A 281 22.61 6.45 1.62
C LEU A 281 22.94 7.10 0.27
N LEU A 282 21.91 7.53 -0.47
CA LEU A 282 22.05 8.02 -1.84
C LEU A 282 22.16 9.55 -1.91
N VAL A 283 21.66 10.27 -0.91
CA VAL A 283 21.65 11.73 -0.83
C VAL A 283 22.50 12.16 0.36
N PRO A 284 23.72 12.69 0.14
CA PRO A 284 24.65 13.03 1.24
C PRO A 284 24.09 14.00 2.27
N GLU A 285 23.16 14.86 1.86
CA GLU A 285 22.52 15.89 2.69
C GLU A 285 21.45 15.28 3.63
N GLU A 286 21.00 14.05 3.37
CA GLU A 286 19.93 13.36 4.11
C GLU A 286 20.45 12.24 5.02
N ARG A 287 21.66 12.39 5.57
CA ARG A 287 22.24 11.36 6.46
C ARG A 287 21.46 11.23 7.76
N MET A 288 21.11 9.98 8.08
CA MET A 288 20.41 9.64 9.32
C MET A 288 21.29 9.84 10.57
N SER A 289 20.72 10.45 11.58
CA SER A 289 21.28 10.50 12.94
C SER A 289 21.18 9.12 13.64
N LEU A 290 21.94 8.93 14.72
CA LEU A 290 21.84 7.70 15.54
C LEU A 290 20.44 7.50 16.13
N VAL A 291 19.72 8.57 16.44
CA VAL A 291 18.34 8.52 16.93
C VAL A 291 17.40 7.97 15.86
N GLN A 292 17.53 8.43 14.63
CA GLN A 292 16.74 7.94 13.50
C GLN A 292 17.03 6.45 13.18
N TRP A 293 18.27 6.00 13.32
CA TRP A 293 18.60 4.57 13.25
C TRP A 293 17.89 3.76 14.34
N GLY A 294 17.71 4.32 15.56
CA GLY A 294 16.88 3.73 16.60
C GLY A 294 15.41 3.60 16.19
N GLY A 295 14.85 4.62 15.53
CA GLY A 295 13.51 4.58 14.95
C GLY A 295 13.35 3.50 13.88
N ALA A 296 14.33 3.39 12.98
CA ALA A 296 14.39 2.33 11.97
C ALA A 296 14.38 0.92 12.60
N ALA A 297 15.20 0.71 13.63
CA ALA A 297 15.23 -0.55 14.37
C ALA A 297 13.88 -0.87 15.05
N ALA A 298 13.19 0.14 15.60
CA ALA A 298 11.86 -0.04 16.21
C ALA A 298 10.81 -0.50 15.19
N ILE A 299 10.82 0.01 13.96
CA ILE A 299 9.93 -0.44 12.88
C ILE A 299 10.20 -1.92 12.54
N ILE A 300 11.46 -2.31 12.42
CA ILE A 300 11.83 -3.72 12.17
C ILE A 300 11.34 -4.61 13.31
N ILE A 301 11.54 -4.20 14.57
CA ILE A 301 11.07 -4.92 15.74
C ILE A 301 9.54 -5.07 15.71
N ALA A 302 8.79 -4.01 15.41
CA ALA A 302 7.33 -4.06 15.30
C ALA A 302 6.87 -5.07 14.24
N ALA A 303 7.50 -5.06 13.06
CA ALA A 303 7.21 -6.01 11.99
C ALA A 303 7.52 -7.45 12.41
N LEU A 304 8.64 -7.70 13.08
CA LEU A 304 9.00 -9.03 13.61
C LEU A 304 8.00 -9.50 14.67
N PHE A 305 7.59 -8.62 15.60
CA PHE A 305 6.53 -8.96 16.55
C PHE A 305 5.25 -9.40 15.84
N GLU A 306 4.83 -8.69 14.82
CA GLU A 306 3.61 -9.05 14.06
C GLU A 306 3.80 -10.36 13.27
N VAL A 307 4.98 -10.61 12.67
CA VAL A 307 5.26 -11.87 11.95
C VAL A 307 5.24 -13.08 12.88
N PHE A 308 5.82 -12.96 14.08
CA PHE A 308 5.96 -14.11 15.00
C PHE A 308 4.77 -14.30 15.95
N SER A 309 3.88 -13.31 16.10
CA SER A 309 2.71 -13.41 17.00
C SER A 309 1.70 -14.49 16.62
N VAL A 310 1.72 -14.97 15.39
CA VAL A 310 0.75 -15.95 14.84
C VAL A 310 0.96 -17.39 15.33
N GLN A 311 2.13 -17.70 15.90
CA GLN A 311 2.43 -19.10 16.29
C GLN A 311 1.61 -19.63 17.46
N ASN A 312 1.16 -18.78 18.38
CA ASN A 312 0.50 -19.24 19.61
C ASN A 312 -0.95 -19.70 19.43
N LYS A 313 -1.62 -19.41 18.31
CA LYS A 313 -3.04 -19.76 18.12
C LYS A 313 -3.31 -21.13 17.52
N LYS A 314 -2.33 -21.75 16.85
CA LYS A 314 -2.50 -23.12 16.30
C LYS A 314 -2.29 -24.23 17.34
N THR A 315 -1.60 -23.92 18.43
CA THR A 315 -1.33 -24.90 19.50
C THR A 315 -2.52 -25.08 20.44
N ASP A 316 -3.38 -24.04 20.59
CA ASP A 316 -4.50 -24.07 21.54
C ASP A 316 -5.81 -24.65 20.97
N LEU A 317 -5.84 -25.00 19.68
CA LEU A 317 -7.03 -25.56 19.02
C LEU A 317 -6.97 -27.08 18.84
N ASN A 318 -6.06 -27.79 19.51
CA ASN A 318 -6.01 -29.23 19.48
C ASN A 318 -5.99 -29.88 20.90
N PRO A 319 -7.01 -29.62 21.76
CA PRO A 319 -7.15 -30.37 23.03
C PRO A 319 -8.02 -31.65 22.93
N LEU A 320 -8.51 -32.00 21.72
CA LEU A 320 -9.42 -33.15 21.59
C LEU A 320 -8.92 -34.19 20.57
N ARG A 321 -7.71 -34.71 20.81
CA ARG A 321 -7.26 -35.96 20.20
C ARG A 321 -6.37 -36.73 21.15
N SER A 322 -6.97 -37.14 22.27
CA SER A 322 -6.53 -38.25 23.09
C SER A 322 -7.78 -38.85 23.66
N ASP A 323 -8.27 -39.89 22.98
CA ASP A 323 -8.83 -41.02 23.70
C ASP A 323 -8.83 -42.24 22.77
N PRO A 324 -8.60 -43.42 23.40
CA PRO A 324 -8.10 -44.63 22.76
C PRO A 324 -9.15 -45.44 21.99
#